data_3ba641abcb485b8642ea2e40c2237395
#
_entry.id   3ba641abcb485b8642ea2e40c2237395
#
_cell.length_a   1.000
_cell.length_b   1.000
_cell.length_c   1.000
_cell.angle_alpha   90.00
_cell.angle_beta   90.00
_cell.angle_gamma   90.00
#
_symmetry.space_group_name_H-M   'P 1'
#
loop_
_entity.id
_entity.type
_entity.pdbx_description
1 polymer ?
#
loop_
_entity_poly.entity_id
_entity_poly.type
_entity_poly.pdbx_seq_one_letter_code
_entity_poly.pdbx_strand_id
1 'polypeptide(L)'
;VKKLLLVILLAVLPILSFAKGPDCDSWPMNMSEGWLQNAGIVDIINLDESKTKITLLASEKKAKGLYTQIYHFIFYDKIGNSYEIITNNDASYEECSMTGVDIYLISKSVSNK
;
A
#
# COMPACT_ATOMS: atom_id res chain seq x y z
N VAL A 1 -3.32 -6.29 -43.53
CA VAL A 1 -4.42 -5.69 -42.78
C VAL A 1 -4.69 -6.49 -41.49
N LYS A 2 -4.77 -7.82 -41.59
CA LYS A 2 -4.99 -8.70 -40.42
C LYS A 2 -3.86 -8.62 -39.39
N LYS A 3 -2.61 -8.51 -39.84
CA LYS A 3 -1.45 -8.39 -38.96
C LYS A 3 -1.45 -7.06 -38.21
N LEU A 4 -1.91 -5.99 -38.83
CA LEU A 4 -1.98 -4.66 -38.24
C LEU A 4 -3.03 -4.62 -37.12
N LEU A 5 -4.19 -5.24 -37.33
CA LEU A 5 -5.25 -5.33 -36.35
C LEU A 5 -4.80 -6.09 -35.09
N LEU A 6 -4.04 -7.18 -35.27
CA LEU A 6 -3.53 -7.99 -34.17
C LEU A 6 -2.55 -7.20 -33.30
N VAL A 7 -1.67 -6.40 -33.90
CA VAL A 7 -0.70 -5.60 -33.18
C VAL A 7 -1.40 -4.50 -32.37
N ILE A 8 -2.43 -3.87 -32.90
CA ILE A 8 -3.21 -2.83 -32.20
C ILE A 8 -3.91 -3.43 -30.97
N LEU A 9 -4.48 -4.62 -31.09
CA LEU A 9 -5.14 -5.31 -29.98
C LEU A 9 -4.17 -5.60 -28.85
N LEU A 10 -2.98 -6.07 -29.14
CA LEU A 10 -1.95 -6.37 -28.15
C LEU A 10 -1.45 -5.10 -27.44
N ALA A 11 -1.35 -3.98 -28.15
CA ALA A 11 -0.91 -2.72 -27.58
C ALA A 11 -1.93 -2.12 -26.61
N VAL A 12 -3.23 -2.36 -26.81
CA VAL A 12 -4.30 -1.82 -25.97
C VAL A 12 -4.52 -2.64 -24.70
N LEU A 13 -4.35 -3.96 -24.74
CA LEU A 13 -4.60 -4.84 -23.62
C LEU A 13 -3.86 -4.47 -22.33
N PRO A 14 -2.55 -4.13 -22.33
CA PRO A 14 -1.87 -3.73 -21.10
C PRO A 14 -2.44 -2.46 -20.47
N ILE A 15 -2.94 -1.53 -21.25
CA ILE A 15 -3.51 -0.26 -20.77
C ILE A 15 -4.82 -0.51 -20.01
N LEU A 16 -5.63 -1.48 -20.46
CA LEU A 16 -6.92 -1.80 -19.85
C LEU A 16 -6.79 -2.55 -18.52
N SER A 17 -5.61 -3.10 -18.21
CA SER A 17 -5.42 -3.91 -17.00
C SER A 17 -5.06 -3.09 -15.75
N PHE A 18 -4.88 -1.75 -15.87
CA PHE A 18 -4.48 -0.90 -14.74
C PHE A 18 -5.58 0.09 -14.36
N ALA A 19 -6.41 -0.29 -13.38
CA ALA A 19 -7.28 0.64 -12.69
C ALA A 19 -6.65 0.95 -11.33
N LYS A 20 -5.89 2.05 -11.25
CA LYS A 20 -5.12 2.39 -10.05
C LYS A 20 -6.01 2.77 -8.87
N GLY A 21 -7.15 3.40 -9.11
CA GLY A 21 -8.01 3.89 -8.05
C GLY A 21 -7.44 5.13 -7.35
N PRO A 22 -7.98 5.50 -6.18
CA PRO A 22 -7.56 6.70 -5.46
C PRO A 22 -6.17 6.56 -4.83
N ASP A 23 -5.49 7.68 -4.66
CA ASP A 23 -4.23 7.77 -3.90
C ASP A 23 -4.55 7.90 -2.42
N CYS A 24 -4.56 6.78 -1.72
CA CYS A 24 -4.99 6.71 -0.33
C CYS A 24 -3.97 6.01 0.57
N ASP A 25 -2.68 6.18 0.31
CA ASP A 25 -1.62 5.51 1.06
C ASP A 25 -1.46 6.05 2.49
N SER A 26 -1.75 7.32 2.74
CA SER A 26 -1.49 7.93 4.04
C SER A 26 -2.40 7.39 5.14
N TRP A 27 -3.64 7.04 4.83
CA TRP A 27 -4.55 6.46 5.83
C TRP A 27 -4.04 5.12 6.37
N PRO A 28 -3.81 4.09 5.53
CA PRO A 28 -3.27 2.83 6.03
C PRO A 28 -1.85 2.97 6.60
N MET A 29 -1.04 3.90 6.10
CA MET A 29 0.28 4.16 6.65
C MET A 29 0.20 4.66 8.09
N ASN A 30 -0.63 5.66 8.35
CA ASN A 30 -0.79 6.23 9.69
C ASN A 30 -1.40 5.22 10.66
N MET A 31 -2.35 4.43 10.20
CA MET A 31 -2.95 3.37 11.01
C MET A 31 -1.92 2.29 11.35
N SER A 32 -1.03 1.97 10.43
CA SER A 32 0.05 1.00 10.64
C SER A 32 1.05 1.48 11.69
N GLU A 33 1.44 2.75 11.62
CA GLU A 33 2.34 3.34 12.60
C GLU A 33 1.73 3.32 14.01
N GLY A 34 0.45 3.69 14.12
CA GLY A 34 -0.28 3.62 15.38
C GLY A 34 -0.38 2.21 15.92
N TRP A 35 -0.63 1.25 15.03
CA TRP A 35 -0.70 -0.16 15.41
C TRP A 35 0.64 -0.68 15.92
N LEU A 36 1.75 -0.34 15.25
CA LEU A 36 3.09 -0.73 15.70
C LEU A 36 3.39 -0.19 17.10
N GLN A 37 3.02 1.06 17.35
CA GLN A 37 3.22 1.68 18.66
C GLN A 37 2.34 1.03 19.72
N ASN A 38 1.07 0.81 19.44
CA ASN A 38 0.12 0.22 20.39
C ASN A 38 0.46 -1.24 20.72
N ALA A 39 1.05 -1.95 19.76
CA ALA A 39 1.52 -3.32 19.96
C ALA A 39 2.86 -3.40 20.69
N GLY A 40 3.49 -2.27 20.99
CA GLY A 40 4.78 -2.21 21.67
C GLY A 40 5.95 -2.66 20.80
N ILE A 41 5.78 -2.63 19.47
CA ILE A 41 6.83 -3.09 18.54
C ILE A 41 7.86 -1.99 18.31
N VAL A 42 7.39 -0.77 18.05
CA VAL A 42 8.25 0.41 17.91
C VAL A 42 7.44 1.65 18.25
N ASP A 43 8.08 2.63 18.86
CA ASP A 43 7.48 3.93 19.11
C ASP A 43 7.58 4.79 17.85
N ILE A 44 6.50 5.49 17.51
CA ILE A 44 6.43 6.34 16.30
C ILE A 44 7.58 7.37 16.29
N ILE A 45 7.91 7.92 17.44
CA ILE A 45 8.99 8.92 17.56
C ILE A 45 10.34 8.37 17.09
N ASN A 46 10.52 7.05 17.13
CA ASN A 46 11.75 6.40 16.71
C ASN A 46 11.76 6.01 15.23
N LEU A 47 10.65 6.18 14.53
CA LEU A 47 10.58 5.91 13.10
C LEU A 47 11.22 7.06 12.30
N ASP A 48 11.91 6.70 11.23
CA ASP A 48 12.40 7.66 10.24
C ASP A 48 11.45 7.62 9.04
N GLU A 49 10.46 8.49 9.06
CA GLU A 49 9.41 8.51 8.04
C GLU A 49 9.95 8.82 6.64
N SER A 50 11.05 9.55 6.54
CA SER A 50 11.66 9.88 5.25
C SER A 50 12.15 8.64 4.50
N LYS A 51 12.37 7.53 5.21
CA LYS A 51 12.86 6.28 4.64
C LYS A 51 11.73 5.27 4.34
N THR A 52 10.50 5.57 4.72
CA THR A 52 9.37 4.67 4.50
C THR A 52 9.20 4.36 3.02
N LYS A 53 9.14 3.08 2.68
CA LYS A 53 8.86 2.63 1.32
C LYS A 53 7.40 2.23 1.21
N ILE A 54 6.74 2.69 0.15
CA ILE A 54 5.31 2.50 -0.06
C ILE A 54 5.10 1.90 -1.44
N THR A 55 4.38 0.78 -1.50
CA THR A 55 4.03 0.13 -2.76
C THR A 55 2.56 -0.23 -2.76
N LEU A 56 1.82 0.23 -3.77
CA LEU A 56 0.45 -0.23 -4.00
C LEU A 56 0.52 -1.59 -4.69
N LEU A 57 0.14 -2.65 -3.98
CA LEU A 57 0.19 -4.01 -4.52
C LEU A 57 -1.03 -4.33 -5.37
N ALA A 58 -2.19 -3.84 -4.95
CA ALA A 58 -3.44 -4.11 -5.64
C ALA A 58 -4.45 -3.00 -5.35
N SER A 59 -5.26 -2.68 -6.35
CA SER A 59 -6.39 -1.76 -6.22
C SER A 59 -7.53 -2.32 -7.06
N GLU A 60 -8.50 -2.91 -6.40
CA GLU A 60 -9.60 -3.60 -7.05
C GLU A 60 -10.90 -2.82 -6.87
N LYS A 61 -11.54 -2.49 -7.98
CA LYS A 61 -12.83 -1.82 -7.95
C LYS A 61 -13.91 -2.79 -7.48
N LYS A 62 -14.52 -2.50 -6.34
CA LYS A 62 -15.62 -3.31 -5.78
C LYS A 62 -16.99 -2.83 -6.25
N ALA A 63 -17.16 -1.52 -6.35
CA ALA A 63 -18.39 -0.88 -6.75
C ALA A 63 -18.04 0.49 -7.33
N LYS A 64 -19.03 1.23 -7.79
CA LYS A 64 -18.81 2.56 -8.34
C LYS A 64 -18.11 3.45 -7.30
N GLY A 65 -16.90 3.90 -7.60
CA GLY A 65 -16.12 4.76 -6.74
C GLY A 65 -15.53 4.11 -5.51
N LEU A 66 -15.71 2.80 -5.31
CA LEU A 66 -15.20 2.07 -4.15
C LEU A 66 -14.15 1.05 -4.58
N TYR A 67 -12.99 1.11 -3.92
CA TYR A 67 -11.84 0.26 -4.24
C TYR A 67 -11.33 -0.43 -2.99
N THR A 68 -11.00 -1.71 -3.09
CA THR A 68 -10.20 -2.40 -2.08
C THR A 68 -8.73 -2.23 -2.46
N GLN A 69 -7.94 -1.68 -1.55
CA GLN A 69 -6.53 -1.41 -1.80
C GLN A 69 -5.65 -2.17 -0.83
N ILE A 70 -4.60 -2.76 -1.37
CA ILE A 70 -3.59 -3.49 -0.62
C ILE A 70 -2.27 -2.77 -0.82
N TYR A 71 -1.72 -2.27 0.28
CA TYR A 71 -0.43 -1.59 0.30
C TYR A 71 0.62 -2.42 1.00
N HIS A 72 1.84 -2.24 0.58
CA HIS A 72 3.03 -2.76 1.23
C HIS A 72 3.85 -1.59 1.72
N PHE A 73 4.13 -1.57 3.02
CA PHE A 73 4.95 -0.56 3.67
C PHE A 73 6.19 -1.21 4.26
N ILE A 74 7.33 -0.54 4.11
CA ILE A 74 8.52 -0.86 4.88
C ILE A 74 8.87 0.37 5.69
N PHE A 75 8.69 0.28 7.01
CA PHE A 75 9.07 1.33 7.94
C PHE A 75 10.48 1.07 8.45
N TYR A 76 11.24 2.13 8.62
CA TYR A 76 12.58 2.08 9.19
C TYR A 76 12.63 2.93 10.44
N ASP A 77 13.29 2.45 11.48
CA ASP A 77 13.58 3.30 12.62
C ASP A 77 14.95 3.99 12.46
N LYS A 78 15.27 4.87 13.41
CA LYS A 78 16.46 5.72 13.32
C LYS A 78 17.78 4.96 13.48
N ILE A 79 17.72 3.72 14.00
CA ILE A 79 18.89 2.87 14.18
C ILE A 79 19.00 1.77 13.12
N GLY A 80 18.12 1.77 12.12
CA GLY A 80 18.22 0.88 10.97
C GLY A 80 17.40 -0.40 11.04
N ASN A 81 16.59 -0.61 12.07
CA ASN A 81 15.65 -1.72 12.09
C ASN A 81 14.52 -1.46 11.08
N SER A 82 13.97 -2.52 10.52
CA SER A 82 12.87 -2.39 9.57
C SER A 82 11.66 -3.23 9.96
N TYR A 83 10.49 -2.77 9.55
CA TYR A 83 9.20 -3.38 9.85
C TYR A 83 8.38 -3.41 8.57
N GLU A 84 8.10 -4.61 8.09
CA GLU A 84 7.41 -4.81 6.81
C GLU A 84 5.96 -5.14 7.07
N ILE A 85 5.07 -4.35 6.50
CA ILE A 85 3.62 -4.41 6.76
C ILE A 85 2.86 -4.48 5.44
N ILE A 86 1.82 -5.32 5.44
CA ILE A 86 0.79 -5.35 4.39
C ILE A 86 -0.50 -4.83 5.00
N THR A 87 -1.19 -3.94 4.29
CA THR A 87 -2.49 -3.42 4.72
C THR A 87 -3.56 -3.73 3.69
N ASN A 88 -4.80 -3.81 4.17
CA ASN A 88 -5.98 -4.02 3.34
C ASN A 88 -7.11 -3.14 3.87
N ASN A 89 -7.62 -2.25 3.03
CA ASN A 89 -8.77 -1.42 3.37
C ASN A 89 -9.49 -0.94 2.11
N ASP A 90 -10.71 -0.48 2.29
CA ASP A 90 -11.48 0.12 1.20
C ASP A 90 -11.33 1.64 1.21
N ALA A 91 -11.31 2.21 0.02
CA ALA A 91 -11.12 3.64 -0.20
C ALA A 91 -11.94 4.11 -1.40
N SER A 92 -12.33 5.37 -1.38
CA SER A 92 -12.94 6.05 -2.52
C SER A 92 -12.13 7.30 -2.87
N TYR A 93 -12.41 7.90 -4.01
CA TYR A 93 -11.74 9.15 -4.40
C TYR A 93 -12.07 10.31 -3.45
N GLU A 94 -13.20 10.23 -2.74
CA GLU A 94 -13.66 11.27 -1.83
C GLU A 94 -13.25 11.00 -0.39
N GLU A 95 -13.08 9.72 -0.04
CA GLU A 95 -12.81 9.31 1.33
C GLU A 95 -11.88 8.11 1.35
N CYS A 96 -10.67 8.28 1.89
CA CYS A 96 -9.71 7.20 1.99
C CYS A 96 -10.01 6.20 3.11
N SER A 97 -10.75 6.63 4.13
CA SER A 97 -11.08 5.82 5.31
C SER A 97 -12.48 5.24 5.24
N MET A 98 -12.79 4.56 4.13
CA MET A 98 -14.11 3.93 3.95
C MET A 98 -14.34 2.76 4.91
N THR A 99 -13.26 2.04 5.23
CA THR A 99 -13.27 0.96 6.23
C THR A 99 -12.10 1.14 7.19
N GLY A 100 -12.10 0.37 8.27
CA GLY A 100 -10.90 0.17 9.07
C GLY A 100 -9.82 -0.50 8.22
N VAL A 101 -8.61 -0.52 8.73
CA VAL A 101 -7.45 -1.08 8.03
C VAL A 101 -7.06 -2.39 8.68
N ASP A 102 -7.03 -3.47 7.90
CA ASP A 102 -6.43 -4.72 8.32
C ASP A 102 -4.93 -4.60 8.17
N ILE A 103 -4.18 -4.90 9.22
CA ILE A 103 -2.74 -4.68 9.29
C ILE A 103 -2.05 -5.99 9.61
N TYR A 104 -1.06 -6.36 8.78
CA TYR A 104 -0.31 -7.61 8.93
C TYR A 104 1.18 -7.30 8.99
N LEU A 105 1.82 -7.64 10.11
CA LEU A 105 3.28 -7.57 10.20
C LEU A 105 3.87 -8.79 9.51
N ILE A 106 4.57 -8.56 8.41
CA ILE A 106 5.15 -9.64 7.59
C ILE A 106 6.52 -10.01 8.09
N SER A 107 7.34 -9.03 8.42
CA SER A 107 8.67 -9.28 8.95
C SER A 107 9.18 -8.09 9.76
N LYS A 108 10.11 -8.41 10.65
CA LYS A 108 10.86 -7.43 11.43
C LYS A 108 12.34 -7.78 11.29
N SER A 109 13.12 -6.85 10.79
CA SER A 109 14.57 -7.05 10.62
C SER A 109 15.32 -6.13 11.57
N VAL A 110 16.18 -6.72 12.38
CA VAL A 110 16.97 -6.00 13.40
C VAL A 110 18.36 -5.75 12.85
N SER A 111 18.80 -4.50 12.94
CA SER A 111 20.15 -4.13 12.55
C SER A 111 21.17 -4.71 13.52
N ASN A 112 22.21 -5.36 12.99
CA ASN A 112 23.27 -5.99 13.77
C ASN A 112 24.51 -5.10 13.93
N LYS A 113 24.35 -3.81 13.75
CA LYS A 113 25.47 -2.88 13.86
C LYS A 113 25.86 -2.57 15.28
#